data_1cf44646c8780f33252d1e342bd68fa3
#
_entry.id   1cf44646c8780f33252d1e342bd68fa3
#
_cell.length_a   1.000
_cell.length_b   1.000
_cell.length_c   1.000
_cell.angle_alpha   90.00
_cell.angle_beta   90.00
_cell.angle_gamma   90.00
#
_symmetry.space_group_name_H-M   'P 1'
#
loop_
_entity.id
_entity.type
_entity.pdbx_description
1 polymer ?
#
loop_
_entity_poly.entity_id
_entity_poly.type
_entity_poly.pdbx_seq_one_letter_code
_entity_poly.pdbx_strand_id
1 'polypeptide(L)'
;HLLLAEKVMGLVLDERMVTFTIAVQLGSIAAAAILYARQFLSVQKISVLILALLPTIIAGVFVYPYIKTLFAHVLLIIPWTLIIGGILMLVGERKYSKKAPVEERELTFKEKLILGCAQIIALVPGVSRSAAMIVTGLFARFPRSAVTSFTFILAVPTMFSATVYDVYKSHIPLESILSIPFVTGFVTAFLIALVSIRLMLFLVRTYTFVPFAWYRIFLGLSIALFVYL
;
A
#
# COMPACT_ATOMS: atom_id res chain seq x y z
N HIS A 1 6.10 -6.88 -1.71
CA HIS A 1 6.23 -8.19 -1.05
C HIS A 1 5.73 -9.32 -1.96
N LEU A 2 4.59 -9.16 -2.67
CA LEU A 2 4.05 -10.17 -3.55
C LEU A 2 5.05 -10.54 -4.66
N LEU A 3 5.56 -9.55 -5.39
CA LEU A 3 6.60 -9.74 -6.42
C LEU A 3 7.87 -10.44 -5.89
N LEU A 4 8.24 -10.17 -4.64
CA LEU A 4 9.38 -10.84 -4.00
C LEU A 4 9.06 -12.31 -3.68
N ALA A 5 7.86 -12.57 -3.16
CA ALA A 5 7.43 -13.93 -2.87
C ALA A 5 7.37 -14.78 -4.15
N GLU A 6 6.77 -14.26 -5.22
CA GLU A 6 6.72 -14.90 -6.53
C GLU A 6 8.12 -15.27 -7.04
N LYS A 7 9.07 -14.35 -6.92
CA LYS A 7 10.43 -14.55 -7.38
C LYS A 7 11.24 -15.52 -6.52
N VAL A 8 11.11 -15.44 -5.20
CA VAL A 8 11.76 -16.39 -4.27
C VAL A 8 11.21 -17.80 -4.44
N MET A 9 9.93 -17.93 -4.73
CA MET A 9 9.27 -19.22 -4.99
C MET A 9 9.55 -19.76 -6.41
N GLY A 10 10.29 -19.01 -7.26
CA GLY A 10 10.57 -19.42 -8.63
C GLY A 10 9.34 -19.49 -9.53
N LEU A 11 8.28 -18.76 -9.18
CA LEU A 11 7.02 -18.79 -9.92
C LEU A 11 7.17 -18.00 -11.23
N VAL A 12 6.78 -18.63 -12.32
CA VAL A 12 6.72 -17.99 -13.64
C VAL A 12 5.42 -17.18 -13.72
N LEU A 13 5.50 -15.95 -14.18
CA LEU A 13 4.32 -15.09 -14.43
C LEU A 13 3.58 -15.60 -15.69
N ASP A 14 2.91 -16.74 -15.55
CA ASP A 14 1.96 -17.22 -16.52
C ASP A 14 0.55 -16.60 -16.28
N GLU A 15 -0.38 -16.88 -17.18
CA GLU A 15 -1.76 -16.39 -17.09
C GLU A 15 -2.45 -16.78 -15.78
N ARG A 16 -2.15 -17.97 -15.25
CA ARG A 16 -2.72 -18.47 -13.99
C ARG A 16 -2.19 -17.69 -12.79
N MET A 17 -0.90 -17.36 -12.80
CA MET A 17 -0.29 -16.57 -11.73
C MET A 17 -0.81 -15.13 -11.74
N VAL A 18 -0.96 -14.51 -12.90
CA VAL A 18 -1.57 -13.18 -13.04
C VAL A 18 -2.99 -13.19 -12.49
N THR A 19 -3.80 -14.19 -12.85
CA THR A 19 -5.17 -14.36 -12.35
C THR A 19 -5.20 -14.52 -10.82
N PHE A 20 -4.30 -15.34 -10.26
CA PHE A 20 -4.17 -15.51 -8.82
C PHE A 20 -3.76 -14.23 -8.10
N THR A 21 -2.80 -13.48 -8.63
CA THR A 21 -2.36 -12.19 -8.09
C THR A 21 -3.51 -11.18 -8.03
N ILE A 22 -4.32 -11.12 -9.08
CA ILE A 22 -5.53 -10.29 -9.14
C ILE A 22 -6.55 -10.73 -8.06
N ALA A 23 -6.77 -12.03 -7.88
CA ALA A 23 -7.66 -12.55 -6.86
C ALA A 23 -7.23 -12.11 -5.44
N VAL A 24 -5.95 -12.26 -5.11
CA VAL A 24 -5.37 -11.83 -3.82
C VAL A 24 -5.54 -10.33 -3.61
N GLN A 25 -5.32 -9.52 -4.64
CA GLN A 25 -5.51 -8.07 -4.57
C GLN A 25 -6.99 -7.73 -4.32
N LEU A 26 -7.91 -8.29 -5.09
CA LEU A 26 -9.35 -8.07 -4.93
C LEU A 26 -9.86 -8.50 -3.56
N GLY A 27 -9.41 -9.63 -3.03
CA GLY A 27 -9.75 -10.08 -1.68
C GLY A 27 -9.34 -9.05 -0.61
N SER A 28 -8.13 -8.54 -0.71
CA SER A 28 -7.61 -7.52 0.21
C SER A 28 -8.37 -6.18 0.09
N ILE A 29 -8.71 -5.77 -1.13
CA ILE A 29 -9.51 -4.55 -1.39
C ILE A 29 -10.91 -4.70 -0.81
N ALA A 30 -11.56 -5.85 -1.03
CA ALA A 30 -12.89 -6.15 -0.50
C ALA A 30 -12.93 -6.09 1.03
N ALA A 31 -11.90 -6.63 1.71
CA ALA A 31 -11.77 -6.54 3.16
C ALA A 31 -11.70 -5.08 3.65
N ALA A 32 -10.87 -4.27 3.02
CA ALA A 32 -10.75 -2.85 3.35
C ALA A 32 -12.08 -2.10 3.04
N ALA A 33 -12.72 -2.37 1.90
CA ALA A 33 -13.98 -1.76 1.53
C ALA A 33 -15.10 -2.07 2.54
N ILE A 34 -15.19 -3.31 3.02
CA ILE A 34 -16.18 -3.70 4.04
C ILE A 34 -15.89 -3.04 5.38
N LEU A 35 -14.64 -3.04 5.85
CA LEU A 35 -14.27 -2.42 7.12
C LEU A 35 -14.55 -0.91 7.13
N TYR A 36 -14.41 -0.25 6.00
CA TYR A 36 -14.61 1.18 5.85
C TYR A 36 -15.85 1.55 5.02
N ALA A 37 -16.82 0.63 4.87
CA ALA A 37 -17.99 0.80 4.02
C ALA A 37 -18.71 2.15 4.23
N ARG A 38 -18.85 2.59 5.51
CA ARG A 38 -19.47 3.88 5.85
C ARG A 38 -18.78 5.11 5.26
N GLN A 39 -17.51 5.00 4.89
CA GLN A 39 -16.77 6.10 4.24
C GLN A 39 -17.16 6.25 2.77
N PHE A 40 -17.66 5.17 2.15
CA PHE A 40 -18.08 5.13 0.75
C PHE A 40 -19.58 5.39 0.57
N LEU A 41 -20.33 5.59 1.64
CA LEU A 41 -21.78 5.91 1.59
C LEU A 41 -22.07 7.41 1.51
N SER A 42 -21.08 8.28 1.64
CA SER A 42 -21.24 9.73 1.61
C SER A 42 -20.56 10.32 0.37
N VAL A 43 -21.34 11.01 -0.45
CA VAL A 43 -20.83 11.72 -1.67
C VAL A 43 -19.69 12.68 -1.31
N GLN A 44 -19.82 13.41 -0.18
CA GLN A 44 -18.78 14.33 0.28
C GLN A 44 -17.48 13.61 0.62
N LYS A 45 -17.54 12.43 1.23
CA LYS A 45 -16.35 11.63 1.54
C LYS A 45 -15.73 11.04 0.27
N ILE A 46 -16.55 10.58 -0.66
CA ILE A 46 -16.09 10.07 -1.95
C ILE A 46 -15.38 11.17 -2.75
N SER A 47 -15.92 12.38 -2.81
CA SER A 47 -15.28 13.49 -3.53
C SER A 47 -13.90 13.84 -2.95
N VAL A 48 -13.74 13.79 -1.63
CA VAL A 48 -12.44 13.97 -0.97
C VAL A 48 -11.44 12.86 -1.35
N LEU A 49 -11.90 11.62 -1.44
CA LEU A 49 -11.05 10.49 -1.87
C LEU A 49 -10.62 10.65 -3.32
N ILE A 50 -11.52 11.04 -4.21
CA ILE A 50 -11.21 11.30 -5.62
C ILE A 50 -10.17 12.42 -5.73
N LEU A 51 -10.36 13.54 -5.03
CA LEU A 51 -9.42 14.65 -5.02
C LEU A 51 -8.04 14.26 -4.45
N ALA A 52 -8.00 13.41 -3.42
CA ALA A 52 -6.75 12.90 -2.87
C ALA A 52 -6.03 11.92 -3.82
N LEU A 53 -6.77 11.25 -4.72
CA LEU A 53 -6.22 10.36 -5.73
C LEU A 53 -5.66 11.09 -6.96
N LEU A 54 -6.27 12.21 -7.35
CA LEU A 54 -5.92 12.93 -8.57
C LEU A 54 -4.42 13.19 -8.73
N PRO A 55 -3.68 13.68 -7.70
CA PRO A 55 -2.24 13.92 -7.83
C PRO A 55 -1.47 12.66 -8.23
N THR A 56 -1.85 11.51 -7.68
CA THR A 56 -1.17 10.24 -7.98
C THR A 56 -1.54 9.72 -9.36
N ILE A 57 -2.79 9.88 -9.80
CA ILE A 57 -3.22 9.50 -11.15
C ILE A 57 -2.49 10.35 -12.18
N ILE A 58 -2.47 11.68 -12.00
CA ILE A 58 -1.78 12.63 -12.88
C ILE A 58 -0.30 12.27 -12.96
N ALA A 59 0.36 12.16 -11.80
CA ALA A 59 1.78 11.78 -11.75
C ALA A 59 2.03 10.43 -12.42
N GLY A 60 1.15 9.44 -12.20
CA GLY A 60 1.23 8.12 -12.80
C GLY A 60 1.23 8.15 -14.32
N VAL A 61 0.37 8.97 -14.93
CA VAL A 61 0.33 9.12 -16.39
C VAL A 61 1.64 9.69 -16.94
N PHE A 62 2.18 10.75 -16.32
CA PHE A 62 3.41 11.38 -16.78
C PHE A 62 4.66 10.54 -16.49
N VAL A 63 4.70 9.82 -15.38
CA VAL A 63 5.86 9.05 -14.94
C VAL A 63 5.84 7.61 -15.49
N TYR A 64 4.72 7.17 -16.08
CA TYR A 64 4.56 5.79 -16.57
C TYR A 64 5.71 5.27 -17.45
N PRO A 65 6.25 6.02 -18.44
CA PRO A 65 7.37 5.55 -19.26
C PRO A 65 8.63 5.25 -18.42
N TYR A 66 8.88 6.09 -17.41
CA TYR A 66 10.04 5.94 -16.51
C TYR A 66 9.83 4.81 -15.49
N ILE A 67 8.58 4.61 -15.04
CA ILE A 67 8.22 3.53 -14.13
C ILE A 67 8.55 2.18 -14.76
N LYS A 68 8.27 1.99 -16.05
CA LYS A 68 8.56 0.76 -16.76
C LYS A 68 10.04 0.39 -16.72
N THR A 69 10.95 1.36 -16.87
CA THR A 69 12.39 1.17 -16.73
C THR A 69 12.80 0.83 -15.29
N LEU A 70 12.17 1.47 -14.29
CA LEU A 70 12.42 1.15 -12.89
C LEU A 70 11.97 -0.28 -12.54
N PHE A 71 10.88 -0.75 -13.12
CA PHE A 71 10.42 -2.13 -12.92
C PHE A 71 11.35 -3.17 -13.54
N ALA A 72 12.07 -2.84 -14.60
CA ALA A 72 13.11 -3.73 -15.16
C ALA A 72 14.25 -3.98 -14.14
N HIS A 73 14.53 -3.01 -13.28
CA HIS A 73 15.57 -3.09 -12.25
C HIS A 73 14.99 -3.23 -10.82
N VAL A 74 13.80 -3.78 -10.70
CA VAL A 74 13.03 -3.82 -9.44
C VAL A 74 13.80 -4.46 -8.29
N LEU A 75 14.57 -5.52 -8.53
CA LEU A 75 15.35 -6.20 -7.49
C LEU A 75 16.50 -5.36 -6.95
N LEU A 76 17.06 -4.46 -7.75
CA LEU A 76 18.11 -3.56 -7.30
C LEU A 76 17.54 -2.36 -6.51
N ILE A 77 16.30 -1.96 -6.81
CA ILE A 77 15.66 -0.77 -6.23
C ILE A 77 14.96 -1.08 -4.90
N ILE A 78 14.26 -2.23 -4.82
CA ILE A 78 13.47 -2.60 -3.64
C ILE A 78 14.26 -2.59 -2.33
N PRO A 79 15.48 -3.17 -2.23
CA PRO A 79 16.23 -3.17 -0.98
C PRO A 79 16.44 -1.76 -0.44
N TRP A 80 16.89 -0.84 -1.28
CA TRP A 80 17.19 0.53 -0.91
C TRP A 80 15.95 1.31 -0.51
N THR A 81 14.85 1.17 -1.24
CA THR A 81 13.58 1.84 -0.91
C THR A 81 12.98 1.31 0.41
N LEU A 82 13.19 0.04 0.72
CA LEU A 82 12.81 -0.53 2.01
C LEU A 82 13.66 0.06 3.16
N ILE A 83 14.98 0.08 3.00
CA ILE A 83 15.92 0.60 4.01
C ILE A 83 15.68 2.08 4.24
N ILE A 84 15.68 2.89 3.18
CA ILE A 84 15.45 4.34 3.28
C ILE A 84 14.09 4.64 3.90
N GLY A 85 13.02 3.96 3.44
CA GLY A 85 11.68 4.13 4.00
C GLY A 85 11.60 3.72 5.48
N GLY A 86 12.32 2.69 5.90
CA GLY A 86 12.44 2.30 7.30
C GLY A 86 13.17 3.35 8.15
N ILE A 87 14.30 3.87 7.64
CA ILE A 87 15.07 4.94 8.32
C ILE A 87 14.21 6.21 8.45
N LEU A 88 13.53 6.64 7.39
CA LEU A 88 12.64 7.79 7.43
C LEU A 88 11.51 7.62 8.43
N MET A 89 10.96 6.39 8.55
CA MET A 89 9.94 6.07 9.55
C MET A 89 10.48 6.18 10.97
N LEU A 90 11.71 5.68 11.26
CA LEU A 90 12.37 5.82 12.58
C LEU A 90 12.61 7.31 12.93
N VAL A 91 13.12 8.08 11.97
CA VAL A 91 13.37 9.51 12.17
C VAL A 91 12.04 10.26 12.39
N GLY A 92 11.00 9.93 11.61
CA GLY A 92 9.66 10.48 11.77
C GLY A 92 9.07 10.19 13.15
N GLU A 93 9.15 8.93 13.60
CA GLU A 93 8.69 8.53 14.94
C GLU A 93 9.45 9.26 16.05
N ARG A 94 10.77 9.33 15.96
CA ARG A 94 11.57 10.07 16.94
C ARG A 94 11.18 11.55 17.02
N LYS A 95 10.95 12.20 15.87
CA LYS A 95 10.46 13.58 15.83
C LYS A 95 9.05 13.72 16.40
N TYR A 96 8.18 12.79 16.05
CA TYR A 96 6.80 12.76 16.52
C TYR A 96 6.73 12.62 18.04
N SER A 97 7.48 11.70 18.62
CA SER A 97 7.45 11.39 20.05
C SER A 97 8.16 12.41 20.94
N LYS A 98 9.07 13.23 20.39
CA LYS A 98 9.79 14.27 21.15
C LYS A 98 8.96 15.49 21.55
N LYS A 99 7.79 15.66 20.95
CA LYS A 99 6.91 16.81 21.18
C LYS A 99 5.67 16.36 21.97
N ALA A 100 4.85 17.31 22.45
CA ALA A 100 3.60 17.03 23.14
C ALA A 100 2.73 16.03 22.37
N PRO A 101 1.95 15.17 23.04
CA PRO A 101 1.03 14.24 22.40
C PRO A 101 0.12 14.94 21.38
N VAL A 102 -0.13 14.25 20.27
CA VAL A 102 -1.08 14.73 19.26
C VAL A 102 -2.45 14.17 19.61
N GLU A 103 -3.43 15.06 19.73
CA GLU A 103 -4.81 14.67 19.99
C GLU A 103 -5.36 13.82 18.82
N GLU A 104 -6.05 12.74 19.17
CA GLU A 104 -6.71 11.88 18.19
C GLU A 104 -7.97 12.58 17.66
N ARG A 105 -7.96 12.87 16.37
CA ARG A 105 -9.05 13.53 15.65
C ARG A 105 -9.11 13.07 14.20
N GLU A 106 -10.18 13.36 13.52
CA GLU A 106 -10.23 13.15 12.06
C GLU A 106 -9.27 14.09 11.33
N LEU A 107 -8.75 13.61 10.19
CA LEU A 107 -7.94 14.44 9.30
C LEU A 107 -8.78 15.51 8.63
N THR A 108 -8.26 16.72 8.59
CA THR A 108 -8.83 17.81 7.81
C THR A 108 -8.72 17.53 6.31
N PHE A 109 -9.48 18.27 5.51
CA PHE A 109 -9.42 18.15 4.05
C PHE A 109 -8.00 18.37 3.49
N LYS A 110 -7.30 19.42 3.99
CA LYS A 110 -5.91 19.71 3.57
C LYS A 110 -4.96 18.56 3.91
N GLU A 111 -5.08 17.98 5.09
CA GLU A 111 -4.24 16.85 5.53
C GLU A 111 -4.47 15.61 4.64
N LYS A 112 -5.72 15.34 4.26
CA LYS A 112 -6.07 14.26 3.32
C LYS A 112 -5.45 14.49 1.94
N LEU A 113 -5.44 15.72 1.44
CA LEU A 113 -4.79 16.07 0.18
C LEU A 113 -3.26 15.92 0.26
N ILE A 114 -2.63 16.38 1.35
CA ILE A 114 -1.18 16.21 1.58
C ILE A 114 -0.81 14.73 1.55
N LEU A 115 -1.60 13.87 2.21
CA LEU A 115 -1.37 12.44 2.20
C LEU A 115 -1.61 11.84 0.79
N GLY A 116 -2.60 12.34 0.06
CA GLY A 116 -2.83 11.98 -1.34
C GLY A 116 -1.64 12.31 -2.24
N CYS A 117 -1.03 13.48 -2.07
CA CYS A 117 0.21 13.84 -2.77
C CYS A 117 1.40 12.97 -2.33
N ALA A 118 1.48 12.62 -1.05
CA ALA A 118 2.58 11.80 -0.54
C ALA A 118 2.64 10.41 -1.19
N GLN A 119 1.51 9.84 -1.60
CA GLN A 119 1.50 8.54 -2.26
C GLN A 119 2.10 8.57 -3.68
N ILE A 120 2.37 9.75 -4.28
CA ILE A 120 3.08 9.86 -5.56
C ILE A 120 4.47 9.18 -5.46
N ILE A 121 5.13 9.32 -4.32
CA ILE A 121 6.44 8.71 -4.06
C ILE A 121 6.36 7.18 -4.18
N ALA A 122 5.20 6.61 -3.93
CA ALA A 122 4.97 5.17 -4.03
C ALA A 122 4.86 4.63 -5.47
N LEU A 123 4.91 5.50 -6.46
CA LEU A 123 5.12 5.09 -7.86
C LEU A 123 6.51 4.46 -8.05
N VAL A 124 7.47 4.77 -7.19
CA VAL A 124 8.78 4.12 -7.16
C VAL A 124 8.64 2.70 -6.56
N PRO A 125 9.11 1.65 -7.26
CA PRO A 125 9.04 0.27 -6.77
C PRO A 125 9.67 0.11 -5.38
N GLY A 126 8.98 -0.61 -4.48
CA GLY A 126 9.46 -0.85 -3.12
C GLY A 126 9.09 0.23 -2.10
N VAL A 127 8.68 1.42 -2.53
CA VAL A 127 8.23 2.49 -1.64
C VAL A 127 6.90 2.16 -1.09
N SER A 128 6.37 1.42 -0.50
CA SER A 128 5.00 1.19 0.02
C SER A 128 4.15 2.47 0.09
N ARG A 129 2.96 2.47 -0.50
CA ARG A 129 2.00 3.59 -0.42
C ARG A 129 1.67 3.98 1.01
N SER A 130 1.37 2.97 1.84
CA SER A 130 1.09 3.19 3.25
C SER A 130 2.30 3.78 3.98
N ALA A 131 3.51 3.32 3.69
CA ALA A 131 4.71 3.87 4.29
C ALA A 131 4.95 5.33 3.91
N ALA A 132 4.75 5.72 2.63
CA ALA A 132 4.88 7.09 2.18
C ALA A 132 3.92 8.03 2.94
N MET A 133 2.64 7.63 3.04
CA MET A 133 1.62 8.41 3.77
C MET A 133 1.89 8.45 5.27
N ILE A 134 2.26 7.34 5.89
CA ILE A 134 2.59 7.26 7.32
C ILE A 134 3.79 8.13 7.64
N VAL A 135 4.87 8.04 6.89
CA VAL A 135 6.07 8.86 7.09
C VAL A 135 5.73 10.34 6.97
N THR A 136 4.96 10.72 5.94
CA THR A 136 4.48 12.11 5.78
C THR A 136 3.65 12.55 6.98
N GLY A 137 2.71 11.72 7.44
CA GLY A 137 1.88 12.00 8.62
C GLY A 137 2.71 12.19 9.89
N LEU A 138 3.73 11.37 10.10
CA LEU A 138 4.65 11.50 11.24
C LEU A 138 5.43 12.83 11.22
N PHE A 139 5.99 13.18 10.06
CA PHE A 139 6.73 14.46 9.93
C PHE A 139 5.82 15.68 10.05
N ALA A 140 4.60 15.60 9.51
CA ALA A 140 3.58 16.65 9.61
C ALA A 140 2.82 16.67 10.95
N ARG A 141 3.07 15.67 11.82
CA ARG A 141 2.40 15.51 13.11
C ARG A 141 0.88 15.33 13.02
N PHE A 142 0.45 14.58 12.05
CA PHE A 142 -0.96 14.16 11.95
C PHE A 142 -1.23 12.99 12.92
N PRO A 143 -2.49 12.81 13.41
CA PRO A 143 -2.82 11.69 14.29
C PRO A 143 -2.53 10.34 13.63
N ARG A 144 -1.76 9.47 14.31
CA ARG A 144 -1.31 8.18 13.74
C ARG A 144 -2.44 7.29 13.27
N SER A 145 -3.47 7.14 14.11
CA SER A 145 -4.61 6.27 13.81
C SER A 145 -5.42 6.81 12.63
N ALA A 146 -5.59 8.13 12.55
CA ALA A 146 -6.31 8.79 11.46
C ALA A 146 -5.55 8.66 10.12
N VAL A 147 -4.21 8.84 10.11
CA VAL A 147 -3.37 8.63 8.95
C VAL A 147 -3.45 7.18 8.48
N THR A 148 -3.32 6.23 9.41
CA THR A 148 -3.37 4.79 9.09
C THR A 148 -4.73 4.40 8.51
N SER A 149 -5.82 4.84 9.14
CA SER A 149 -7.18 4.60 8.63
C SER A 149 -7.38 5.20 7.25
N PHE A 150 -6.96 6.45 7.04
CA PHE A 150 -7.08 7.11 5.74
C PHE A 150 -6.26 6.41 4.65
N THR A 151 -5.09 5.89 5.00
CA THR A 151 -4.26 5.10 4.09
C THR A 151 -4.99 3.85 3.58
N PHE A 152 -5.71 3.13 4.44
CA PHE A 152 -6.52 1.98 4.02
C PHE A 152 -7.75 2.38 3.21
N ILE A 153 -8.43 3.47 3.60
CA ILE A 153 -9.58 3.97 2.87
C ILE A 153 -9.18 4.38 1.45
N LEU A 154 -8.09 5.14 1.30
CA LEU A 154 -7.59 5.58 0.00
C LEU A 154 -7.01 4.42 -0.83
N ALA A 155 -6.58 3.33 -0.17
CA ALA A 155 -6.12 2.12 -0.85
C ALA A 155 -7.23 1.48 -1.70
N VAL A 156 -8.47 1.50 -1.23
CA VAL A 156 -9.60 0.86 -1.92
C VAL A 156 -9.76 1.39 -3.35
N PRO A 157 -10.03 2.67 -3.59
CA PRO A 157 -10.19 3.17 -4.95
C PRO A 157 -8.89 3.09 -5.77
N THR A 158 -7.72 3.30 -5.14
CA THR A 158 -6.42 3.22 -5.84
C THR A 158 -6.14 1.83 -6.37
N MET A 159 -6.27 0.81 -5.51
CA MET A 159 -6.00 -0.57 -5.91
C MET A 159 -7.09 -1.12 -6.82
N PHE A 160 -8.36 -0.76 -6.57
CA PHE A 160 -9.45 -1.16 -7.44
C PHE A 160 -9.23 -0.67 -8.87
N SER A 161 -8.88 0.61 -9.05
CA SER A 161 -8.58 1.17 -10.38
C SER A 161 -7.40 0.47 -11.06
N ALA A 162 -6.33 0.16 -10.32
CA ALA A 162 -5.18 -0.58 -10.84
C ALA A 162 -5.59 -2.00 -11.24
N THR A 163 -6.35 -2.70 -10.40
CA THR A 163 -6.80 -4.08 -10.68
C THR A 163 -7.74 -4.13 -11.88
N VAL A 164 -8.67 -3.18 -12.02
CA VAL A 164 -9.53 -3.08 -13.20
C VAL A 164 -8.71 -2.87 -14.47
N TYR A 165 -7.69 -2.02 -14.41
CA TYR A 165 -6.76 -1.81 -15.52
C TYR A 165 -5.98 -3.08 -15.88
N ASP A 166 -5.48 -3.81 -14.87
CA ASP A 166 -4.74 -5.06 -15.06
C ASP A 166 -5.63 -6.14 -15.69
N VAL A 167 -6.87 -6.30 -15.21
CA VAL A 167 -7.87 -7.23 -15.79
C VAL A 167 -8.14 -6.87 -17.25
N TYR A 168 -8.39 -5.58 -17.53
CA TYR A 168 -8.65 -5.11 -18.89
C TYR A 168 -7.48 -5.41 -19.84
N LYS A 169 -6.25 -5.16 -19.40
CA LYS A 169 -5.05 -5.34 -20.21
C LYS A 169 -4.65 -6.79 -20.39
N SER A 170 -4.90 -7.64 -19.39
CA SER A 170 -4.50 -9.05 -19.41
C SER A 170 -5.46 -9.95 -20.18
N HIS A 171 -6.61 -9.41 -20.67
CA HIS A 171 -7.64 -10.18 -21.40
C HIS A 171 -8.01 -11.50 -20.73
N ILE A 172 -8.05 -11.52 -19.38
CA ILE A 172 -8.31 -12.76 -18.61
C ILE A 172 -9.69 -13.32 -18.95
N PRO A 173 -9.78 -14.60 -19.35
CA PRO A 173 -11.07 -15.24 -19.62
C PRO A 173 -11.94 -15.25 -18.36
N LEU A 174 -13.24 -15.03 -18.53
CA LEU A 174 -14.20 -15.01 -17.41
C LEU A 174 -14.20 -16.35 -16.63
N GLU A 175 -13.93 -17.44 -17.31
CA GLU A 175 -13.81 -18.79 -16.74
C GLU A 175 -12.68 -18.89 -15.72
N SER A 176 -11.58 -18.16 -15.92
CA SER A 176 -10.45 -18.14 -15.00
C SER A 176 -10.81 -17.50 -13.66
N ILE A 177 -11.80 -16.59 -13.62
CA ILE A 177 -12.28 -15.92 -12.39
C ILE A 177 -13.06 -16.87 -11.50
N LEU A 178 -13.66 -17.95 -12.05
CA LEU A 178 -14.37 -18.97 -11.30
C LEU A 178 -13.49 -20.17 -10.96
N SER A 179 -12.20 -20.10 -11.27
CA SER A 179 -11.27 -21.19 -10.97
C SER A 179 -11.04 -21.36 -9.45
N ILE A 180 -10.79 -22.59 -9.02
CA ILE A 180 -10.49 -22.89 -7.60
C ILE A 180 -9.32 -22.04 -7.07
N PRO A 181 -8.18 -21.87 -7.78
CA PRO A 181 -7.10 -20.99 -7.34
C PRO A 181 -7.54 -19.54 -7.14
N PHE A 182 -8.39 -19.00 -8.02
CA PHE A 182 -8.90 -17.64 -7.87
C PHE A 182 -9.76 -17.50 -6.61
N VAL A 183 -10.73 -18.37 -6.42
CA VAL A 183 -11.65 -18.34 -5.27
C VAL A 183 -10.87 -18.52 -3.96
N THR A 184 -9.98 -19.50 -3.90
CA THR A 184 -9.16 -19.72 -2.70
C THR A 184 -8.23 -18.56 -2.40
N GLY A 185 -7.57 -17.99 -3.42
CA GLY A 185 -6.73 -16.80 -3.29
C GLY A 185 -7.51 -15.59 -2.79
N PHE A 186 -8.68 -15.33 -3.38
CA PHE A 186 -9.56 -14.25 -2.97
C PHE A 186 -10.04 -14.40 -1.51
N VAL A 187 -10.59 -15.56 -1.15
CA VAL A 187 -11.15 -15.80 0.20
C VAL A 187 -10.04 -15.73 1.25
N THR A 188 -8.91 -16.38 1.00
CA THR A 188 -7.78 -16.34 1.93
C THR A 188 -7.26 -14.93 2.12
N ALA A 189 -7.02 -14.19 1.04
CA ALA A 189 -6.58 -12.81 1.11
C ALA A 189 -7.59 -11.90 1.82
N PHE A 190 -8.87 -12.09 1.58
CA PHE A 190 -9.94 -11.36 2.25
C PHE A 190 -9.92 -11.58 3.77
N LEU A 191 -9.89 -12.83 4.22
CA LEU A 191 -9.89 -13.16 5.65
C LEU A 191 -8.63 -12.67 6.36
N ILE A 192 -7.46 -12.91 5.75
CA ILE A 192 -6.18 -12.44 6.30
C ILE A 192 -6.12 -10.91 6.33
N ALA A 193 -6.62 -10.22 5.31
CA ALA A 193 -6.65 -8.76 5.29
C ALA A 193 -7.57 -8.18 6.36
N LEU A 194 -8.74 -8.79 6.63
CA LEU A 194 -9.63 -8.36 7.73
C LEU A 194 -8.91 -8.38 9.08
N VAL A 195 -8.17 -9.45 9.36
CA VAL A 195 -7.40 -9.60 10.59
C VAL A 195 -6.22 -8.61 10.61
N SER A 196 -5.46 -8.54 9.51
CA SER A 196 -4.26 -7.69 9.41
C SER A 196 -4.57 -6.21 9.55
N ILE A 197 -5.66 -5.71 8.93
CA ILE A 197 -6.08 -4.31 9.05
C ILE A 197 -6.46 -3.99 10.49
N ARG A 198 -7.26 -4.85 11.15
CA ARG A 198 -7.64 -4.65 12.56
C ARG A 198 -6.43 -4.69 13.49
N LEU A 199 -5.54 -5.65 13.29
CA LEU A 199 -4.30 -5.77 14.05
C LEU A 199 -3.41 -4.52 13.88
N MET A 200 -3.25 -4.06 12.65
CA MET A 200 -2.46 -2.85 12.35
C MET A 200 -3.02 -1.62 13.05
N LEU A 201 -4.35 -1.43 13.00
CA LEU A 201 -5.01 -0.32 13.70
C LEU A 201 -4.85 -0.41 15.22
N PHE A 202 -4.96 -1.61 15.79
CA PHE A 202 -4.70 -1.85 17.21
C PHE A 202 -3.26 -1.51 17.59
N LEU A 203 -2.30 -2.02 16.82
CA LEU A 203 -0.87 -1.79 17.08
C LEU A 203 -0.50 -0.31 17.00
N VAL A 204 -1.05 0.43 16.02
CA VAL A 204 -0.74 1.86 15.84
C VAL A 204 -1.36 2.73 16.94
N ARG A 205 -2.50 2.31 17.50
CA ARG A 205 -3.12 2.99 18.64
C ARG A 205 -2.35 2.77 19.94
N THR A 206 -1.80 1.57 20.11
CA THR A 206 -1.16 1.14 21.36
C THR A 206 0.36 1.39 21.34
N TYR A 207 0.97 1.22 20.18
CA TYR A 207 2.42 1.28 19.98
C TYR A 207 2.81 2.35 18.95
N THR A 208 4.07 2.29 18.53
CA THR A 208 4.66 3.17 17.51
C THR A 208 4.88 2.42 16.20
N PHE A 209 5.30 3.13 15.15
CA PHE A 209 5.71 2.49 13.88
C PHE A 209 7.14 1.91 13.92
N VAL A 210 7.84 1.99 15.04
CA VAL A 210 9.23 1.50 15.19
C VAL A 210 9.39 0.02 14.78
N PRO A 211 8.53 -0.93 15.21
CA PRO A 211 8.65 -2.33 14.78
C PRO A 211 8.54 -2.49 13.25
N PHE A 212 7.66 -1.75 12.62
CA PHE A 212 7.48 -1.79 11.17
C PHE A 212 8.67 -1.19 10.42
N ALA A 213 9.30 -0.17 10.99
CA ALA A 213 10.51 0.44 10.44
C ALA A 213 11.68 -0.55 10.47
N TRP A 214 11.90 -1.23 11.58
CA TRP A 214 12.92 -2.27 11.69
C TRP A 214 12.65 -3.45 10.76
N TYR A 215 11.41 -3.92 10.68
CA TYR A 215 11.03 -4.96 9.72
C TYR A 215 11.45 -4.58 8.28
N ARG A 216 11.16 -3.33 7.85
CA ARG A 216 11.54 -2.85 6.52
C ARG A 216 13.06 -2.84 6.32
N ILE A 217 13.81 -2.36 7.31
CA ILE A 217 15.29 -2.30 7.26
C ILE A 217 15.86 -3.71 7.15
N PHE A 218 15.47 -4.62 8.04
CA PHE A 218 15.97 -5.99 8.01
C PHE A 218 15.61 -6.72 6.72
N LEU A 219 14.37 -6.58 6.24
CA LEU A 219 13.96 -7.16 4.97
C LEU A 219 14.77 -6.58 3.81
N GLY A 220 14.98 -5.26 3.78
CA GLY A 220 15.78 -4.61 2.75
C GLY A 220 17.25 -5.10 2.77
N LEU A 221 17.86 -5.22 3.95
CA LEU A 221 19.21 -5.76 4.10
C LEU A 221 19.30 -7.22 3.65
N SER A 222 18.32 -8.06 4.02
CA SER A 222 18.30 -9.47 3.61
C SER A 222 18.19 -9.63 2.10
N ILE A 223 17.34 -8.81 1.44
CA ILE A 223 17.22 -8.83 -0.02
C ILE A 223 18.50 -8.29 -0.68
N ALA A 224 19.09 -7.21 -0.15
CA ALA A 224 20.36 -6.70 -0.66
C ALA A 224 21.45 -7.77 -0.60
N LEU A 225 21.57 -8.46 0.52
CA LEU A 225 22.53 -9.55 0.69
C LEU A 225 22.30 -10.65 -0.34
N PHE A 226 21.06 -11.07 -0.57
CA PHE A 226 20.72 -12.11 -1.55
C PHE A 226 20.94 -11.69 -3.01
N VAL A 227 20.80 -10.41 -3.33
CA VAL A 227 20.93 -9.89 -4.71
C VAL A 227 22.38 -9.57 -5.08
N TYR A 228 23.21 -9.17 -4.10
CA TYR A 228 24.58 -8.71 -4.35
C TYR A 228 25.68 -9.71 -3.93
N LEU A 229 25.33 -10.82 -3.26
CA LEU A 229 26.20 -11.97 -3.01
C LEU A 229 25.83 -13.16 -3.90
#